data_c378891858df48f5939b42639e3724f6
#
_entry.id   c378891858df48f5939b42639e3724f6
#
_cell.length_a   1.000
_cell.length_b   1.000
_cell.length_c   1.000
_cell.angle_alpha   90.00
_cell.angle_beta   90.00
_cell.angle_gamma   90.00
#
_symmetry.space_group_name_H-M   'P 1'
#
loop_
_entity.id
_entity.type
_entity.pdbx_description
1 polymer ?
#
loop_
_entity_poly.entity_id
_entity_poly.type
_entity_poly.pdbx_seq_one_letter_code
_entity_poly.pdbx_strand_id
1 'polypeptide(L)'
;LNFAKKINRPICIVSFPEQRTGGRLRLNSICGLNLGMHSLIKNDILPDFIIMEKDSKTNQRLFSQFIESSSNNENISWEKAAISSNQGDFSYTIDKQTIGIIGTRPEGFDTCDYDSAEVTDKLNVSLIDLELEDLFDEAKNVEKGTIASTKNTISGYLQGTEELVQDELEKSISIYHGLDSLKEKHSLDAFAIRCWPETFTEYGCASCGPMAMMNEKKVSCACEADVLGGISCNILNQINGNPSLLVDIVDVDKTDNSIVFWHCGLAPISMAKEGTAKSGIHSNRKKPLLHDFSLKSGEITIFRVSKARNKLQFFIL
;
A
#
# COMPACT_ATOMS: atom_id res chain seq x y z
N LEU A 1 21.70 -5.72 1.36
CA LEU A 1 21.70 -7.13 1.77
C LEU A 1 23.09 -7.78 1.64
N ASN A 2 23.74 -7.72 0.48
CA ASN A 2 25.08 -8.29 0.26
C ASN A 2 26.15 -7.76 1.24
N PHE A 3 26.05 -6.49 1.60
CA PHE A 3 26.91 -5.87 2.61
C PHE A 3 26.58 -6.38 4.02
N ALA A 4 25.30 -6.43 4.39
CA ALA A 4 24.85 -6.92 5.69
C ALA A 4 25.28 -8.37 5.95
N LYS A 5 25.22 -9.24 4.94
CA LYS A 5 25.69 -10.63 5.02
C LYS A 5 27.21 -10.76 5.25
N LYS A 6 27.99 -9.76 4.83
CA LYS A 6 29.46 -9.74 4.99
C LYS A 6 29.93 -9.11 6.30
N ILE A 7 29.11 -8.27 6.91
CA ILE A 7 29.40 -7.62 8.18
C ILE A 7 29.00 -8.57 9.30
N ASN A 8 29.97 -9.17 9.95
CA ASN A 8 29.73 -9.90 11.20
C ASN A 8 29.67 -8.91 12.37
N ARG A 9 28.67 -8.02 12.37
CA ARG A 9 28.43 -6.97 13.37
C ARG A 9 26.94 -6.74 13.54
N PRO A 10 26.47 -6.32 14.71
CA PRO A 10 25.10 -5.87 14.91
C PRO A 10 24.70 -4.75 13.95
N ILE A 11 23.47 -4.81 13.46
CA ILE A 11 22.93 -3.83 12.51
C ILE A 11 21.75 -3.12 13.17
N CYS A 12 21.75 -1.80 13.09
CA CYS A 12 20.62 -0.98 13.50
C CYS A 12 20.12 -0.15 12.30
N ILE A 13 18.84 -0.22 12.02
CA ILE A 13 18.20 0.65 11.01
C ILE A 13 17.58 1.84 11.74
N VAL A 14 17.88 3.04 11.26
CA VAL A 14 17.38 4.28 11.83
C VAL A 14 16.32 4.88 10.94
N SER A 15 15.17 5.23 11.53
CA SER A 15 14.06 5.88 10.87
C SER A 15 13.78 7.26 11.48
N PHE A 16 13.19 8.13 10.69
CA PHE A 16 12.85 9.50 11.10
C PHE A 16 11.33 9.69 11.04
N PRO A 17 10.73 10.39 12.02
CA PRO A 17 9.30 10.65 12.02
C PRO A 17 8.90 11.60 10.89
N GLU A 18 7.70 11.41 10.36
CA GLU A 18 7.07 12.37 9.45
C GLU A 18 6.44 13.54 10.20
N GLN A 19 6.22 14.63 9.48
CA GLN A 19 5.45 15.76 10.00
C GLN A 19 3.95 15.45 9.94
N ARG A 20 3.26 15.59 11.06
CA ARG A 20 1.82 15.31 11.21
C ARG A 20 0.90 16.47 10.81
N THR A 21 1.38 17.43 10.08
CA THR A 21 0.64 18.65 9.72
C THR A 21 -0.19 18.52 8.45
N GLY A 22 -0.30 17.30 7.90
CA GLY A 22 -0.92 17.05 6.61
C GLY A 22 -0.01 17.43 5.42
N GLY A 23 -0.52 17.22 4.21
CA GLY A 23 0.21 17.49 2.98
C GLY A 23 1.14 16.36 2.54
N ARG A 24 2.18 16.72 1.80
CA ARG A 24 3.09 15.75 1.19
C ARG A 24 3.90 14.98 2.22
N LEU A 25 3.90 13.65 2.10
CA LEU A 25 4.85 12.79 2.77
C LEU A 25 6.26 13.08 2.25
N ARG A 26 7.21 13.42 3.15
CA ARG A 26 8.54 13.92 2.76
C ARG A 26 9.59 12.83 2.74
N LEU A 27 9.62 11.99 3.75
CA LEU A 27 10.68 11.01 3.97
C LEU A 27 10.19 9.59 3.70
N ASN A 28 8.96 9.27 4.10
CA ASN A 28 8.43 7.91 4.13
C ASN A 28 9.40 6.92 4.81
N SER A 29 10.04 7.38 5.88
CA SER A 29 11.20 6.70 6.48
C SER A 29 10.80 5.43 7.23
N ILE A 30 9.61 5.40 7.84
CA ILE A 30 9.11 4.19 8.52
C ILE A 30 8.73 3.11 7.50
N CYS A 31 8.19 3.47 6.33
CA CYS A 31 8.00 2.52 5.24
C CYS A 31 9.36 1.94 4.79
N GLY A 32 10.38 2.78 4.61
CA GLY A 32 11.73 2.33 4.30
C GLY A 32 12.35 1.45 5.40
N LEU A 33 12.10 1.76 6.68
CA LEU A 33 12.46 0.92 7.81
C LEU A 33 11.82 -0.46 7.69
N ASN A 34 10.50 -0.53 7.46
CA ASN A 34 9.77 -1.78 7.31
C ASN A 34 10.32 -2.64 6.16
N LEU A 35 10.57 -2.05 4.99
CA LEU A 35 11.16 -2.74 3.83
C LEU A 35 12.55 -3.29 4.17
N GLY A 36 13.41 -2.48 4.80
CA GLY A 36 14.76 -2.87 5.19
C GLY A 36 14.77 -3.99 6.25
N MET A 37 13.93 -3.87 7.27
CA MET A 37 13.75 -4.87 8.32
C MET A 37 13.28 -6.21 7.73
N HIS A 38 12.23 -6.17 6.90
CA HIS A 38 11.69 -7.36 6.25
C HIS A 38 12.76 -8.09 5.41
N SER A 39 13.50 -7.34 4.57
CA SER A 39 14.55 -7.89 3.72
C SER A 39 15.68 -8.55 4.53
N LEU A 40 16.09 -7.97 5.66
CA LEU A 40 17.11 -8.54 6.54
C LEU A 40 16.59 -9.79 7.25
N ILE A 41 15.42 -9.73 7.86
CA ILE A 41 14.81 -10.85 8.60
C ILE A 41 14.55 -12.06 7.69
N LYS A 42 14.09 -11.81 6.44
CA LYS A 42 13.92 -12.85 5.41
C LYS A 42 15.22 -13.60 5.11
N ASN A 43 16.37 -12.99 5.36
CA ASN A 43 17.70 -13.55 5.15
C ASN A 43 18.42 -13.91 6.46
N ASP A 44 17.65 -14.21 7.52
CA ASP A 44 18.12 -14.63 8.83
C ASP A 44 19.04 -13.62 9.54
N ILE A 45 18.97 -12.36 9.16
CA ILE A 45 19.64 -11.26 9.85
C ILE A 45 18.60 -10.51 10.67
N LEU A 46 18.74 -10.55 11.99
CA LEU A 46 17.85 -9.84 12.92
C LEU A 46 18.48 -8.48 13.26
N PRO A 47 18.06 -7.37 12.64
CA PRO A 47 18.56 -6.06 12.97
C PRO A 47 17.81 -5.46 14.16
N ASP A 48 18.43 -4.54 14.86
CA ASP A 48 17.74 -3.59 15.73
C ASP A 48 17.19 -2.41 14.92
N PHE A 49 16.31 -1.64 15.52
CA PHE A 49 15.82 -0.42 14.91
C PHE A 49 15.63 0.73 15.91
N ILE A 50 15.82 1.94 15.44
CA ILE A 50 15.57 3.17 16.21
C ILE A 50 14.67 4.08 15.37
N ILE A 51 13.51 4.45 15.93
CA ILE A 51 12.71 5.54 15.41
C ILE A 51 13.15 6.79 16.18
N MET A 52 13.72 7.76 15.46
CA MET A 52 14.24 8.99 16.04
C MET A 52 13.09 9.81 16.64
N GLU A 53 13.35 10.33 17.83
CA GLU A 53 12.46 11.27 18.51
C GLU A 53 12.86 12.73 18.19
N LYS A 54 11.97 13.67 18.48
CA LYS A 54 12.31 15.11 18.37
C LYS A 54 13.34 15.55 19.40
N ASP A 55 13.41 14.83 20.53
CA ASP A 55 14.35 15.10 21.61
C ASP A 55 15.70 14.42 21.37
N SER A 56 16.76 15.23 21.28
CA SER A 56 18.12 14.75 21.06
C SER A 56 18.68 13.90 22.20
N LYS A 57 18.25 14.13 23.46
CA LYS A 57 18.71 13.32 24.60
C LYS A 57 18.14 11.92 24.55
N THR A 58 16.86 11.79 24.18
CA THR A 58 16.24 10.48 23.96
C THR A 58 16.95 9.71 22.85
N ASN A 59 17.28 10.38 21.74
CA ASN A 59 18.02 9.74 20.66
C ASN A 59 19.41 9.27 21.10
N GLN A 60 20.17 10.09 21.84
CA GLN A 60 21.47 9.68 22.39
C GLN A 60 21.34 8.46 23.29
N ARG A 61 20.34 8.42 24.17
CA ARG A 61 20.07 7.24 25.00
C ARG A 61 19.79 5.98 24.18
N LEU A 62 18.95 6.08 23.16
CA LEU A 62 18.62 4.94 22.28
C LEU A 62 19.87 4.40 21.57
N PHE A 63 20.73 5.28 21.06
CA PHE A 63 22.01 4.86 20.46
C PHE A 63 22.96 4.24 21.47
N SER A 64 23.08 4.80 22.68
CA SER A 64 23.90 4.22 23.73
C SER A 64 23.42 2.83 24.12
N GLN A 65 22.12 2.64 24.28
CA GLN A 65 21.52 1.33 24.55
C GLN A 65 21.83 0.31 23.45
N PHE A 66 21.73 0.71 22.18
CA PHE A 66 22.11 -0.17 21.06
C PHE A 66 23.59 -0.55 21.11
N ILE A 67 24.50 0.38 21.39
CA ILE A 67 25.93 0.12 21.47
C ILE A 67 26.25 -0.83 22.63
N GLU A 68 25.64 -0.61 23.79
CA GLU A 68 25.83 -1.45 24.98
C GLU A 68 25.31 -2.88 24.76
N SER A 69 24.08 -3.03 24.26
CA SER A 69 23.50 -4.35 23.98
C SER A 69 24.25 -5.10 22.89
N SER A 70 24.72 -4.37 21.86
CA SER A 70 25.54 -4.92 20.79
C SER A 70 26.86 -5.51 21.32
N SER A 71 27.42 -4.89 22.34
CA SER A 71 28.64 -5.38 23.00
C SER A 71 28.40 -6.67 23.78
N ASN A 72 27.16 -6.90 24.21
CA ASN A 72 26.74 -8.08 25.01
C ASN A 72 26.07 -9.17 24.13
N ASN A 73 25.98 -9.00 22.81
CA ASN A 73 25.22 -9.84 21.88
C ASN A 73 23.73 -9.94 22.23
N GLU A 74 23.14 -8.89 22.79
CA GLU A 74 21.73 -8.78 23.12
C GLU A 74 21.00 -7.92 22.08
N ASN A 75 19.81 -8.33 21.69
CA ASN A 75 18.92 -7.51 20.85
C ASN A 75 17.95 -6.73 21.75
N ILE A 76 17.89 -5.41 21.58
CA ILE A 76 17.08 -4.52 22.43
C ILE A 76 15.65 -4.28 21.89
N SER A 77 15.39 -4.55 20.64
CA SER A 77 14.23 -3.98 19.96
C SER A 77 13.00 -4.87 19.94
N TRP A 78 13.12 -6.13 20.39
CA TRP A 78 12.04 -7.09 20.17
C TRP A 78 11.37 -7.47 21.48
N GLU A 79 10.45 -6.65 21.94
CA GLU A 79 9.42 -7.12 22.87
C GLU A 79 8.43 -8.02 22.11
N LYS A 80 8.16 -9.19 22.67
CA LYS A 80 7.06 -10.00 22.14
C LYS A 80 5.77 -9.22 22.36
N ALA A 81 5.13 -8.82 21.28
CA ALA A 81 3.77 -8.28 21.36
C ALA A 81 2.90 -9.27 22.14
N ALA A 82 2.20 -8.78 23.14
CA ALA A 82 1.17 -9.57 23.81
C ALA A 82 0.05 -9.80 22.78
N ILE A 83 0.06 -10.98 22.17
CA ILE A 83 -1.03 -11.40 21.30
C ILE A 83 -2.17 -11.76 22.23
N SER A 84 -3.14 -10.87 22.41
CA SER A 84 -4.39 -11.23 23.04
C SER A 84 -5.17 -12.07 22.04
N SER A 85 -5.23 -13.37 22.24
CA SER A 85 -6.15 -14.21 21.49
C SER A 85 -7.55 -14.07 22.11
N ASN A 86 -8.29 -13.07 21.74
CA ASN A 86 -9.75 -13.13 21.85
C ASN A 86 -10.23 -14.13 20.80
N GLN A 87 -10.24 -15.39 21.16
CA GLN A 87 -10.86 -16.44 20.38
C GLN A 87 -12.38 -16.31 20.54
N GLY A 88 -12.98 -15.45 19.74
CA GLY A 88 -14.39 -15.62 19.43
C GLY A 88 -14.49 -16.78 18.43
N ASP A 89 -15.51 -17.64 18.58
CA ASP A 89 -15.87 -18.66 17.59
C ASP A 89 -16.43 -17.98 16.32
N PHE A 90 -15.56 -17.30 15.59
CA PHE A 90 -15.89 -16.71 14.31
C PHE A 90 -15.25 -17.54 13.20
N SER A 91 -16.06 -18.12 12.34
CA SER A 91 -15.58 -18.76 11.11
C SER A 91 -16.18 -18.05 9.90
N TYR A 92 -15.36 -17.68 8.95
CA TYR A 92 -15.77 -17.11 7.69
C TYR A 92 -15.15 -17.90 6.55
N THR A 93 -15.96 -18.29 5.58
CA THR A 93 -15.47 -18.96 4.38
C THR A 93 -15.17 -17.88 3.34
N ILE A 94 -13.91 -17.76 2.95
CA ILE A 94 -13.49 -16.85 1.90
C ILE A 94 -13.92 -17.44 0.55
N ASP A 95 -14.69 -16.68 -0.22
CA ASP A 95 -15.04 -17.05 -1.58
C ASP A 95 -13.79 -17.10 -2.47
N LYS A 96 -13.85 -17.92 -3.51
CA LYS A 96 -12.77 -17.99 -4.48
C LYS A 96 -12.52 -16.60 -5.08
N GLN A 97 -11.25 -16.23 -5.17
CA GLN A 97 -10.81 -14.93 -5.70
C GLN A 97 -9.96 -15.15 -6.95
N THR A 98 -10.11 -14.27 -7.93
CA THR A 98 -9.21 -14.19 -9.09
C THR A 98 -8.50 -12.84 -9.07
N ILE A 99 -7.19 -12.84 -8.92
CA ILE A 99 -6.37 -11.65 -8.81
C ILE A 99 -5.60 -11.44 -10.11
N GLY A 100 -5.79 -10.28 -10.75
CA GLY A 100 -4.97 -9.85 -11.87
C GLY A 100 -3.67 -9.19 -11.36
N ILE A 101 -2.54 -9.71 -11.78
CA ILE A 101 -1.23 -9.16 -11.46
C ILE A 101 -0.73 -8.42 -12.69
N ILE A 102 -0.69 -7.09 -12.65
CA ILE A 102 -0.25 -6.26 -13.77
C ILE A 102 1.21 -5.84 -13.55
N GLY A 103 2.10 -6.43 -14.30
CA GLY A 103 3.54 -6.28 -14.16
C GLY A 103 4.11 -6.96 -12.92
N THR A 104 5.33 -6.60 -12.54
CA THR A 104 6.06 -7.19 -11.42
C THR A 104 6.30 -6.18 -10.31
N ARG A 105 6.47 -6.65 -9.06
CA ARG A 105 6.82 -5.77 -7.94
C ARG A 105 8.09 -4.96 -8.23
N PRO A 106 8.19 -3.71 -7.76
CA PRO A 106 9.42 -2.93 -7.89
C PRO A 106 10.59 -3.56 -7.15
N GLU A 107 11.81 -3.33 -7.63
CA GLU A 107 13.02 -3.77 -6.96
C GLU A 107 13.10 -3.20 -5.52
N GLY A 108 13.47 -4.03 -4.55
CA GLY A 108 13.57 -3.65 -3.14
C GLY A 108 12.25 -3.76 -2.35
N PHE A 109 11.12 -4.03 -2.99
CA PHE A 109 9.82 -4.23 -2.33
C PHE A 109 9.63 -5.70 -1.92
N ASP A 110 10.55 -6.22 -1.11
CA ASP A 110 10.52 -7.63 -0.66
C ASP A 110 9.31 -7.96 0.22
N THR A 111 8.64 -6.95 0.79
CA THR A 111 7.37 -7.09 1.52
C THR A 111 6.21 -7.52 0.63
N CYS A 112 6.31 -7.26 -0.68
CA CYS A 112 5.33 -7.66 -1.69
C CYS A 112 5.64 -9.04 -2.31
N ASP A 113 6.68 -9.73 -1.82
CA ASP A 113 7.07 -11.04 -2.30
C ASP A 113 6.09 -12.12 -1.83
N TYR A 114 5.75 -13.04 -2.71
CA TYR A 114 4.81 -14.13 -2.43
C TYR A 114 5.24 -15.40 -3.15
N ASP A 115 4.68 -16.51 -2.74
CA ASP A 115 4.80 -17.80 -3.41
C ASP A 115 3.46 -18.14 -4.04
N SER A 116 3.41 -18.20 -5.36
CA SER A 116 2.17 -18.36 -6.12
C SER A 116 1.48 -19.70 -5.80
N ALA A 117 2.24 -20.78 -5.65
CA ALA A 117 1.68 -22.09 -5.29
C ALA A 117 1.09 -22.08 -3.87
N GLU A 118 1.81 -21.47 -2.91
CA GLU A 118 1.35 -21.35 -1.53
C GLU A 118 0.08 -20.49 -1.40
N VAL A 119 0.01 -19.39 -2.13
CA VAL A 119 -1.15 -18.47 -2.15
C VAL A 119 -2.36 -19.16 -2.77
N THR A 120 -2.18 -19.83 -3.90
CA THR A 120 -3.25 -20.54 -4.60
C THR A 120 -3.80 -21.69 -3.74
N ASP A 121 -2.92 -22.48 -3.11
CA ASP A 121 -3.31 -23.63 -2.31
C ASP A 121 -4.01 -23.24 -1.00
N LYS A 122 -3.47 -22.22 -0.29
CA LYS A 122 -3.92 -21.90 1.07
C LYS A 122 -5.00 -20.84 1.17
N LEU A 123 -5.13 -19.97 0.17
CA LEU A 123 -6.00 -18.79 0.24
C LEU A 123 -7.19 -18.85 -0.74
N ASN A 124 -7.41 -19.97 -1.41
CA ASN A 124 -8.48 -20.13 -2.42
C ASN A 124 -8.44 -19.02 -3.50
N VAL A 125 -7.24 -18.76 -4.04
CA VAL A 125 -6.98 -17.67 -4.98
C VAL A 125 -6.50 -18.23 -6.31
N SER A 126 -7.00 -17.70 -7.42
CA SER A 126 -6.43 -17.87 -8.77
C SER A 126 -5.65 -16.60 -9.13
N LEU A 127 -4.47 -16.73 -9.71
CA LEU A 127 -3.62 -15.63 -10.14
C LEU A 127 -3.56 -15.60 -11.66
N ILE A 128 -3.71 -14.41 -12.24
CA ILE A 128 -3.58 -14.17 -13.68
C ILE A 128 -2.53 -13.08 -13.88
N ASP A 129 -1.41 -13.47 -14.49
CA ASP A 129 -0.36 -12.53 -14.87
C ASP A 129 -0.73 -11.76 -16.13
N LEU A 130 -0.59 -10.44 -16.07
CA LEU A 130 -0.85 -9.49 -17.15
C LEU A 130 0.34 -8.55 -17.27
N GLU A 131 0.63 -8.11 -18.49
CA GLU A 131 1.67 -7.10 -18.71
C GLU A 131 1.12 -5.69 -18.56
N LEU A 132 2.00 -4.70 -18.34
CA LEU A 132 1.59 -3.29 -18.32
C LEU A 132 1.06 -2.84 -19.67
N GLU A 133 1.59 -3.39 -20.74
CA GLU A 133 1.15 -3.16 -22.11
C GLU A 133 -0.30 -3.56 -22.31
N ASP A 134 -0.76 -4.65 -21.70
CA ASP A 134 -2.18 -5.07 -21.76
C ASP A 134 -3.08 -3.97 -21.20
N LEU A 135 -2.71 -3.39 -20.05
CA LEU A 135 -3.44 -2.27 -19.45
C LEU A 135 -3.39 -1.01 -20.33
N PHE A 136 -2.21 -0.67 -20.86
CA PHE A 136 -2.04 0.53 -21.68
C PHE A 136 -2.79 0.42 -23.00
N ASP A 137 -2.87 -0.75 -23.59
CA ASP A 137 -3.59 -0.98 -24.83
C ASP A 137 -5.11 -0.93 -24.63
N GLU A 138 -5.64 -1.53 -23.56
CA GLU A 138 -7.05 -1.36 -23.19
C GLU A 138 -7.37 0.12 -22.94
N ALA A 139 -6.50 0.84 -22.22
CA ALA A 139 -6.68 2.25 -21.91
C ALA A 139 -6.65 3.16 -23.15
N LYS A 140 -5.81 2.87 -24.16
CA LYS A 140 -5.73 3.64 -25.43
C LYS A 140 -6.98 3.47 -26.28
N ASN A 141 -7.69 2.37 -26.13
CA ASN A 141 -8.89 2.04 -26.92
C ASN A 141 -10.19 2.63 -26.35
N VAL A 142 -10.12 3.36 -25.23
CA VAL A 142 -11.30 3.97 -24.59
C VAL A 142 -11.84 5.11 -25.43
N GLU A 143 -13.14 5.09 -25.70
CA GLU A 143 -13.81 6.14 -26.49
C GLU A 143 -13.78 7.49 -25.76
N LYS A 144 -13.53 8.58 -26.50
CA LYS A 144 -13.50 9.94 -25.96
C LYS A 144 -14.78 10.35 -25.23
N GLY A 145 -15.94 9.88 -25.70
CA GLY A 145 -17.23 10.13 -25.06
C GLY A 145 -17.29 9.52 -23.65
N THR A 146 -16.77 8.32 -23.49
CA THR A 146 -16.68 7.61 -22.20
C THR A 146 -15.75 8.36 -21.23
N ILE A 147 -14.59 8.81 -21.71
CA ILE A 147 -13.65 9.62 -20.91
C ILE A 147 -14.31 10.92 -20.45
N ALA A 148 -14.99 11.64 -21.35
CA ALA A 148 -15.67 12.90 -21.03
C ALA A 148 -16.81 12.70 -20.00
N SER A 149 -17.59 11.64 -20.14
CA SER A 149 -18.65 11.29 -19.19
C SER A 149 -18.08 10.99 -17.79
N THR A 150 -17.01 10.20 -17.72
CA THR A 150 -16.34 9.87 -16.45
C THR A 150 -15.71 11.11 -15.82
N LYS A 151 -15.09 11.98 -16.61
CA LYS A 151 -14.54 13.26 -16.15
C LYS A 151 -15.62 14.14 -15.49
N ASN A 152 -16.79 14.24 -16.09
CA ASN A 152 -17.92 14.97 -15.51
C ASN A 152 -18.36 14.35 -14.17
N THR A 153 -18.40 13.02 -14.09
CA THR A 153 -18.73 12.31 -12.85
C THR A 153 -17.72 12.62 -11.75
N ILE A 154 -16.41 12.54 -12.05
CA ILE A 154 -15.32 12.82 -11.10
C ILE A 154 -15.39 14.27 -10.62
N SER A 155 -15.63 15.23 -11.52
CA SER A 155 -15.77 16.65 -11.19
C SER A 155 -16.97 16.93 -10.26
N GLY A 156 -17.93 16.03 -10.21
CA GLY A 156 -19.06 16.12 -9.28
C GLY A 156 -18.71 15.82 -7.82
N TYR A 157 -17.60 15.12 -7.55
CA TYR A 157 -17.20 14.78 -6.18
C TYR A 157 -15.75 15.14 -5.81
N LEU A 158 -14.87 15.44 -6.78
CA LEU A 158 -13.52 15.96 -6.55
C LEU A 158 -13.43 17.43 -6.96
N GLN A 159 -13.10 18.30 -6.03
CA GLN A 159 -12.83 19.71 -6.32
C GLN A 159 -11.49 19.86 -7.05
N GLY A 160 -11.36 20.86 -7.92
CA GLY A 160 -10.11 21.24 -8.58
C GLY A 160 -9.70 20.37 -9.76
N THR A 161 -10.59 19.58 -10.34
CA THR A 161 -10.30 18.78 -11.54
C THR A 161 -10.00 19.64 -12.76
N GLU A 162 -10.56 20.85 -12.82
CA GLU A 162 -10.34 21.85 -13.87
C GLU A 162 -8.94 22.47 -13.81
N GLU A 163 -8.26 22.42 -12.67
CA GLU A 163 -6.91 22.94 -12.48
C GLU A 163 -5.82 21.97 -12.93
N LEU A 164 -6.18 20.71 -13.15
CA LEU A 164 -5.25 19.67 -13.59
C LEU A 164 -4.88 19.82 -15.07
N VAL A 165 -3.74 19.28 -15.46
CA VAL A 165 -3.36 19.11 -16.87
C VAL A 165 -4.35 18.12 -17.51
N GLN A 166 -5.22 18.63 -18.39
CA GLN A 166 -6.40 17.89 -18.87
C GLN A 166 -6.04 16.62 -19.65
N ASP A 167 -5.00 16.64 -20.50
CA ASP A 167 -4.51 15.45 -21.19
C ASP A 167 -4.06 14.34 -20.22
N GLU A 168 -3.39 14.71 -19.13
CA GLU A 168 -2.94 13.77 -18.11
C GLU A 168 -4.10 13.23 -17.27
N LEU A 169 -5.11 14.06 -16.98
CA LEU A 169 -6.35 13.63 -16.32
C LEU A 169 -7.10 12.62 -17.20
N GLU A 170 -7.24 12.89 -18.50
CA GLU A 170 -7.90 12.00 -19.45
C GLU A 170 -7.16 10.66 -19.58
N LYS A 171 -5.82 10.67 -19.57
CA LYS A 171 -5.01 9.44 -19.49
C LYS A 171 -5.27 8.65 -18.21
N SER A 172 -5.35 9.32 -17.05
CA SER A 172 -5.73 8.64 -15.81
C SER A 172 -7.12 8.00 -15.90
N ILE A 173 -8.09 8.70 -16.44
CA ILE A 173 -9.44 8.17 -16.64
C ILE A 173 -9.41 6.97 -17.62
N SER A 174 -8.59 7.03 -18.65
CA SER A 174 -8.42 5.91 -19.58
C SER A 174 -7.84 4.66 -18.88
N ILE A 175 -6.88 4.82 -17.96
CA ILE A 175 -6.36 3.71 -17.13
C ILE A 175 -7.49 3.08 -16.30
N TYR A 176 -8.41 3.88 -15.71
CA TYR A 176 -9.55 3.33 -14.99
C TYR A 176 -10.41 2.43 -15.87
N HIS A 177 -10.74 2.86 -17.07
CA HIS A 177 -11.50 2.05 -18.02
C HIS A 177 -10.72 0.85 -18.54
N GLY A 178 -9.40 0.97 -18.69
CA GLY A 178 -8.53 -0.16 -19.02
C GLY A 178 -8.57 -1.24 -17.93
N LEU A 179 -8.51 -0.84 -16.66
CA LEU A 179 -8.68 -1.77 -15.53
C LEU A 179 -10.07 -2.42 -15.52
N ASP A 180 -11.12 -1.64 -15.76
CA ASP A 180 -12.49 -2.16 -15.82
C ASP A 180 -12.66 -3.17 -16.98
N SER A 181 -12.07 -2.90 -18.15
CA SER A 181 -12.03 -3.83 -19.29
C SER A 181 -11.31 -5.12 -18.98
N LEU A 182 -10.10 -5.05 -18.39
CA LEU A 182 -9.34 -6.23 -17.99
C LEU A 182 -10.07 -7.06 -16.93
N LYS A 183 -10.74 -6.38 -15.97
CA LYS A 183 -11.59 -7.02 -14.97
C LYS A 183 -12.66 -7.88 -15.62
N GLU A 184 -13.42 -7.31 -16.55
CA GLU A 184 -14.50 -8.05 -17.24
C GLU A 184 -13.94 -9.18 -18.11
N LYS A 185 -12.88 -8.91 -18.88
CA LYS A 185 -12.25 -9.86 -19.81
C LYS A 185 -11.72 -11.12 -19.10
N HIS A 186 -11.17 -10.94 -17.91
CA HIS A 186 -10.54 -12.03 -17.14
C HIS A 186 -11.32 -12.44 -15.90
N SER A 187 -12.51 -11.87 -15.66
CA SER A 187 -13.34 -12.11 -14.47
C SER A 187 -12.54 -11.94 -13.17
N LEU A 188 -11.91 -10.77 -13.02
CA LEU A 188 -11.05 -10.46 -11.88
C LEU A 188 -11.84 -9.86 -10.73
N ASP A 189 -11.50 -10.27 -9.50
CA ASP A 189 -12.06 -9.72 -8.27
C ASP A 189 -11.19 -8.61 -7.69
N ALA A 190 -9.88 -8.63 -7.97
CA ALA A 190 -8.92 -7.65 -7.48
C ALA A 190 -7.69 -7.57 -8.40
N PHE A 191 -6.89 -6.54 -8.17
CA PHE A 191 -5.62 -6.30 -8.86
C PHE A 191 -4.46 -6.09 -7.90
N ALA A 192 -3.28 -6.53 -8.34
CA ALA A 192 -1.99 -6.10 -7.83
C ALA A 192 -1.23 -5.42 -8.98
N ILE A 193 -0.99 -4.11 -8.89
CA ILE A 193 -0.58 -3.30 -10.04
C ILE A 193 0.80 -2.70 -9.81
N ARG A 194 1.73 -2.90 -10.76
CA ARG A 194 2.96 -2.12 -10.85
C ARG A 194 2.61 -0.67 -11.24
N CYS A 195 2.24 0.12 -10.24
CA CYS A 195 1.72 1.48 -10.41
C CYS A 195 2.81 2.51 -10.77
N TRP A 196 4.08 2.14 -10.74
CA TRP A 196 5.24 2.99 -11.09
C TRP A 196 6.47 2.14 -11.43
N PRO A 197 7.48 2.68 -12.16
CA PRO A 197 7.52 4.03 -12.72
C PRO A 197 6.76 4.18 -14.06
N GLU A 198 6.44 3.09 -14.76
CA GLU A 198 6.04 3.06 -16.16
C GLU A 198 4.72 3.81 -16.43
N THR A 199 3.73 3.76 -15.52
CA THR A 199 2.48 4.53 -15.69
C THR A 199 2.74 6.03 -15.80
N PHE A 200 3.78 6.53 -15.11
CA PHE A 200 4.18 7.95 -15.15
C PHE A 200 5.09 8.27 -16.32
N THR A 201 6.07 7.39 -16.63
CA THR A 201 7.13 7.67 -17.59
C THR A 201 6.76 7.29 -19.02
N GLU A 202 5.94 6.28 -19.21
CA GLU A 202 5.56 5.75 -20.52
C GLU A 202 4.12 6.12 -20.88
N TYR A 203 3.16 5.85 -20.00
CA TYR A 203 1.76 6.22 -20.27
C TYR A 203 1.48 7.70 -19.96
N GLY A 204 2.11 8.26 -18.95
CA GLY A 204 2.13 9.70 -18.69
C GLY A 204 1.08 10.19 -17.68
N CYS A 205 0.58 9.34 -16.79
CA CYS A 205 -0.36 9.72 -15.73
C CYS A 205 -0.09 8.95 -14.43
N ALA A 206 -0.79 9.32 -13.34
CA ALA A 206 -0.86 8.52 -12.12
C ALA A 206 -2.00 7.50 -12.21
N SER A 207 -1.73 6.27 -11.79
CA SER A 207 -2.74 5.20 -11.67
C SER A 207 -3.48 5.23 -10.32
N CYS A 208 -3.06 6.06 -9.36
CA CYS A 208 -3.62 6.07 -8.01
C CYS A 208 -5.12 6.42 -7.98
N GLY A 209 -5.54 7.48 -8.69
CA GLY A 209 -6.95 7.83 -8.84
C GLY A 209 -7.79 6.76 -9.53
N PRO A 210 -7.36 6.21 -10.68
CA PRO A 210 -7.95 5.00 -11.28
C PRO A 210 -8.16 3.86 -10.28
N MET A 211 -7.13 3.53 -9.51
CA MET A 211 -7.21 2.50 -8.46
C MET A 211 -8.21 2.88 -7.35
N ALA A 212 -8.29 4.17 -6.96
CA ALA A 212 -9.29 4.65 -6.02
C ALA A 212 -10.72 4.43 -6.53
N MET A 213 -10.95 4.67 -7.83
CA MET A 213 -12.24 4.46 -8.47
C MET A 213 -12.61 2.96 -8.54
N MET A 214 -11.65 2.09 -8.78
CA MET A 214 -11.86 0.63 -8.73
C MET A 214 -12.13 0.17 -7.30
N ASN A 215 -11.36 0.66 -6.32
CA ASN A 215 -11.57 0.37 -4.91
C ASN A 215 -12.99 0.79 -4.46
N GLU A 216 -13.51 1.92 -4.92
CA GLU A 216 -14.89 2.35 -4.65
C GLU A 216 -15.92 1.34 -5.16
N LYS A 217 -15.67 0.70 -6.31
CA LYS A 217 -16.48 -0.41 -6.86
C LYS A 217 -16.25 -1.75 -6.13
N LYS A 218 -15.45 -1.77 -5.06
CA LYS A 218 -15.03 -2.96 -4.31
C LYS A 218 -14.15 -3.93 -5.12
N VAL A 219 -13.57 -3.46 -6.20
CA VAL A 219 -12.53 -4.17 -6.94
C VAL A 219 -11.20 -3.72 -6.36
N SER A 220 -10.66 -4.50 -5.42
CA SER A 220 -9.45 -4.12 -4.69
C SER A 220 -8.26 -3.93 -5.62
N CYS A 221 -7.61 -2.78 -5.53
CA CYS A 221 -6.38 -2.48 -6.27
C CYS A 221 -5.24 -2.20 -5.30
N ALA A 222 -4.23 -3.06 -5.31
CA ALA A 222 -3.01 -2.89 -4.51
C ALA A 222 -1.89 -2.31 -5.35
N CYS A 223 -1.19 -1.30 -4.81
CA CYS A 223 0.01 -0.69 -5.39
C CYS A 223 1.20 -1.66 -5.36
N GLU A 224 2.24 -1.34 -6.11
CA GLU A 224 3.53 -2.05 -6.13
C GLU A 224 3.44 -3.55 -6.46
N ALA A 225 2.40 -3.95 -7.19
CA ALA A 225 2.08 -5.35 -7.48
C ALA A 225 2.03 -6.21 -6.19
N ASP A 226 1.48 -5.64 -5.10
CA ASP A 226 1.33 -6.30 -3.82
C ASP A 226 0.15 -7.28 -3.82
N VAL A 227 0.41 -8.52 -4.24
CA VAL A 227 -0.59 -9.59 -4.34
C VAL A 227 -1.24 -9.87 -2.98
N LEU A 228 -0.45 -9.96 -1.91
CA LEU A 228 -0.97 -10.21 -0.57
C LEU A 228 -1.81 -9.03 -0.05
N GLY A 229 -1.46 -7.80 -0.44
CA GLY A 229 -2.26 -6.61 -0.19
C GLY A 229 -3.60 -6.63 -0.90
N GLY A 230 -3.61 -6.97 -2.19
CA GLY A 230 -4.84 -7.13 -2.98
C GLY A 230 -5.78 -8.19 -2.40
N ILE A 231 -5.24 -9.34 -2.03
CA ILE A 231 -5.97 -10.41 -1.36
C ILE A 231 -6.55 -9.92 -0.01
N SER A 232 -5.74 -9.22 0.79
CA SER A 232 -6.17 -8.70 2.10
C SER A 232 -7.34 -7.75 1.98
N CYS A 233 -7.25 -6.79 1.05
CA CYS A 233 -8.33 -5.84 0.79
C CYS A 233 -9.59 -6.54 0.27
N ASN A 234 -9.46 -7.51 -0.62
CA ASN A 234 -10.60 -8.22 -1.15
C ASN A 234 -11.29 -9.11 -0.09
N ILE A 235 -10.54 -9.73 0.82
CA ILE A 235 -11.10 -10.45 1.97
C ILE A 235 -11.93 -9.49 2.84
N LEU A 236 -11.42 -8.30 3.16
CA LEU A 236 -12.18 -7.31 3.92
C LEU A 236 -13.45 -6.88 3.18
N ASN A 237 -13.38 -6.68 1.87
CA ASN A 237 -14.55 -6.33 1.06
C ASN A 237 -15.62 -7.42 1.10
N GLN A 238 -15.22 -8.69 1.04
CA GLN A 238 -16.15 -9.82 1.15
C GLN A 238 -16.82 -9.87 2.54
N ILE A 239 -16.05 -9.66 3.62
CA ILE A 239 -16.55 -9.79 4.99
C ILE A 239 -17.53 -8.67 5.33
N ASN A 240 -17.21 -7.42 5.02
CA ASN A 240 -17.99 -6.27 5.48
C ASN A 240 -18.87 -5.62 4.40
N GLY A 241 -18.73 -6.03 3.14
CA GLY A 241 -19.48 -5.48 2.02
C GLY A 241 -19.15 -4.02 1.67
N ASN A 242 -18.08 -3.45 2.25
CA ASN A 242 -17.62 -2.08 1.99
C ASN A 242 -16.25 -2.07 1.32
N PRO A 243 -15.89 -0.99 0.61
CA PRO A 243 -14.53 -0.82 0.11
C PRO A 243 -13.49 -0.84 1.24
N SER A 244 -12.31 -1.36 0.95
CA SER A 244 -11.13 -1.31 1.82
C SER A 244 -10.02 -0.46 1.19
N LEU A 245 -9.01 -0.12 1.99
CA LEU A 245 -7.91 0.74 1.59
C LEU A 245 -6.58 0.11 2.00
N LEU A 246 -5.67 -0.07 1.03
CA LEU A 246 -4.29 -0.41 1.32
C LEU A 246 -3.56 0.84 1.83
N VAL A 247 -2.86 0.72 2.97
CA VAL A 247 -2.16 1.83 3.61
C VAL A 247 -0.77 1.43 4.09
N ASP A 248 0.12 2.43 4.15
CA ASP A 248 1.41 2.35 4.81
C ASP A 248 1.35 2.94 6.21
N ILE A 249 2.12 2.38 7.15
CA ILE A 249 2.41 3.03 8.42
C ILE A 249 3.53 4.05 8.17
N VAL A 250 3.23 5.33 8.36
CA VAL A 250 4.17 6.41 8.07
C VAL A 250 4.68 7.14 9.31
N ASP A 251 3.95 7.04 10.42
CA ASP A 251 4.39 7.57 11.71
C ASP A 251 3.75 6.83 12.88
N VAL A 252 4.47 6.74 13.99
CA VAL A 252 4.02 6.14 15.26
C VAL A 252 4.37 7.10 16.37
N ASP A 253 3.36 7.52 17.16
CA ASP A 253 3.56 8.37 18.33
C ASP A 253 3.22 7.62 19.61
N LYS A 254 4.25 7.35 20.40
CA LYS A 254 4.11 6.65 21.69
C LYS A 254 3.50 7.54 22.78
N THR A 255 3.53 8.86 22.60
CA THR A 255 3.05 9.83 23.60
C THR A 255 1.53 9.85 23.65
N ASP A 256 0.87 9.83 22.50
CA ASP A 256 -0.58 9.82 22.37
C ASP A 256 -1.15 8.45 21.93
N ASN A 257 -0.28 7.42 21.83
CA ASN A 257 -0.61 6.07 21.44
C ASN A 257 -1.35 6.03 20.10
N SER A 258 -0.82 6.75 19.10
CA SER A 258 -1.42 6.86 17.78
C SER A 258 -0.49 6.39 16.66
N ILE A 259 -1.09 6.00 15.55
CA ILE A 259 -0.41 5.61 14.31
C ILE A 259 -0.98 6.46 13.18
N VAL A 260 -0.12 6.94 12.29
CA VAL A 260 -0.53 7.61 11.06
C VAL A 260 -0.45 6.62 9.91
N PHE A 261 -1.60 6.37 9.30
CA PHE A 261 -1.71 5.62 8.05
C PHE A 261 -1.82 6.59 6.88
N TRP A 262 -1.19 6.25 5.79
CA TRP A 262 -1.18 7.07 4.59
C TRP A 262 -1.03 6.22 3.33
N HIS A 263 -1.57 6.70 2.23
CA HIS A 263 -1.25 6.22 0.88
C HIS A 263 -1.40 7.34 -0.15
N CYS A 264 -0.81 7.17 -1.34
CA CYS A 264 -0.71 8.20 -2.38
C CYS A 264 -1.99 8.36 -3.23
N GLY A 265 -3.18 8.47 -2.61
CA GLY A 265 -4.40 8.88 -3.31
C GLY A 265 -5.21 7.77 -3.97
N LEU A 266 -5.10 6.52 -3.49
CA LEU A 266 -5.92 5.39 -3.96
C LEU A 266 -7.13 5.08 -3.04
N ALA A 267 -7.45 6.00 -2.10
CA ALA A 267 -8.56 5.81 -1.20
C ALA A 267 -9.92 5.93 -1.91
N PRO A 268 -10.87 5.00 -1.63
CA PRO A 268 -12.24 5.09 -2.11
C PRO A 268 -12.92 6.39 -1.66
N ILE A 269 -13.69 7.03 -2.55
CA ILE A 269 -14.33 8.32 -2.24
C ILE A 269 -15.33 8.22 -1.08
N SER A 270 -15.96 7.08 -0.88
CA SER A 270 -16.87 6.81 0.24
C SER A 270 -16.19 6.89 1.62
N MET A 271 -14.85 6.85 1.67
CA MET A 271 -14.07 7.05 2.89
C MET A 271 -13.73 8.52 3.17
N ALA A 272 -14.04 9.43 2.27
CA ALA A 272 -13.75 10.84 2.43
C ALA A 272 -14.56 11.47 3.57
N LYS A 273 -13.91 12.32 4.37
CA LYS A 273 -14.60 13.26 5.25
C LYS A 273 -15.33 14.27 4.36
N GLU A 274 -16.57 14.54 4.67
CA GLU A 274 -17.41 15.46 3.90
C GLU A 274 -16.75 16.81 3.65
N GLY A 275 -16.82 17.30 2.42
CA GLY A 275 -16.29 18.58 1.99
C GLY A 275 -14.75 18.64 1.84
N THR A 276 -14.03 17.53 2.01
CA THR A 276 -12.56 17.54 1.92
C THR A 276 -12.00 16.97 0.62
N ALA A 277 -12.84 16.34 -0.22
CA ALA A 277 -12.40 15.62 -1.40
C ALA A 277 -11.92 16.57 -2.52
N LYS A 278 -10.67 16.42 -2.93
CA LYS A 278 -10.01 17.18 -3.98
C LYS A 278 -9.30 16.24 -4.95
N SER A 279 -9.16 16.71 -6.17
CA SER A 279 -8.24 16.10 -7.12
C SER A 279 -6.80 16.47 -6.76
N GLY A 280 -5.88 15.51 -6.84
CA GLY A 280 -4.49 15.72 -6.47
C GLY A 280 -3.51 15.37 -7.57
N ILE A 281 -2.28 15.87 -7.40
CA ILE A 281 -1.12 15.58 -8.23
C ILE A 281 -0.10 14.80 -7.39
N HIS A 282 0.42 13.70 -7.92
CA HIS A 282 1.38 12.86 -7.21
C HIS A 282 2.61 13.68 -6.80
N SER A 283 2.90 13.72 -5.50
CA SER A 283 3.87 14.64 -4.89
C SER A 283 5.27 14.56 -5.51
N ASN A 284 5.74 13.35 -5.84
CA ASN A 284 7.08 13.12 -6.38
C ASN A 284 7.11 13.12 -7.91
N ARG A 285 6.08 12.58 -8.57
CA ARG A 285 6.06 12.32 -10.02
C ARG A 285 5.28 13.36 -10.82
N LYS A 286 4.60 14.29 -10.13
CA LYS A 286 3.96 15.49 -10.72
C LYS A 286 2.89 15.22 -11.78
N LYS A 287 2.22 14.08 -11.70
CA LYS A 287 1.13 13.68 -12.58
C LYS A 287 -0.19 13.51 -11.81
N PRO A 288 -1.35 13.88 -12.36
CA PRO A 288 -2.66 13.52 -11.85
C PRO A 288 -3.01 12.07 -12.28
N LEU A 289 -4.01 11.41 -11.76
CA LEU A 289 -5.01 11.85 -10.80
C LEU A 289 -4.75 11.17 -9.45
N LEU A 290 -4.97 11.89 -8.37
CA LEU A 290 -5.08 11.32 -7.02
C LEU A 290 -6.44 11.70 -6.44
N HIS A 291 -6.98 10.86 -5.55
CA HIS A 291 -8.00 11.26 -4.60
C HIS A 291 -7.31 11.82 -3.35
N ASP A 292 -7.44 13.11 -3.10
CA ASP A 292 -6.81 13.80 -1.96
C ASP A 292 -7.89 14.29 -0.98
N PHE A 293 -7.95 13.67 0.19
CA PHE A 293 -8.89 14.02 1.25
C PHE A 293 -8.48 13.46 2.60
N SER A 294 -9.06 14.02 3.66
CA SER A 294 -9.01 13.42 4.98
C SER A 294 -10.01 12.28 5.08
N LEU A 295 -9.61 11.16 5.68
CA LEU A 295 -10.55 10.06 5.94
C LEU A 295 -11.61 10.50 6.98
N LYS A 296 -12.83 10.01 6.83
CA LYS A 296 -13.87 10.17 7.84
C LYS A 296 -13.51 9.43 9.13
N SER A 297 -13.92 9.96 10.27
CA SER A 297 -13.73 9.30 11.56
C SER A 297 -14.63 8.09 11.71
N GLY A 298 -14.15 7.07 12.43
CA GLY A 298 -14.92 5.86 12.73
C GLY A 298 -14.03 4.75 13.27
N GLU A 299 -14.65 3.65 13.64
CA GLU A 299 -13.96 2.41 13.97
C GLU A 299 -13.40 1.78 12.68
N ILE A 300 -12.22 1.22 12.77
CA ILE A 300 -11.55 0.56 11.65
C ILE A 300 -11.06 -0.83 12.08
N THR A 301 -10.99 -1.72 11.12
CA THR A 301 -10.28 -2.99 11.25
C THR A 301 -9.06 -2.95 10.36
N ILE A 302 -7.91 -3.27 10.90
CA ILE A 302 -6.67 -3.41 10.15
C ILE A 302 -6.41 -4.89 9.92
N PHE A 303 -6.27 -5.28 8.67
CA PHE A 303 -6.05 -6.67 8.28
C PHE A 303 -4.95 -6.78 7.23
N ARG A 304 -4.07 -7.73 7.41
CA ARG A 304 -3.02 -8.03 6.43
C ARG A 304 -2.74 -9.52 6.36
N VAL A 305 -2.78 -10.09 5.16
CA VAL A 305 -2.10 -11.35 4.85
C VAL A 305 -0.64 -11.02 4.58
N SER A 306 0.26 -11.63 5.31
CA SER A 306 1.69 -11.36 5.21
C SER A 306 2.50 -12.66 5.18
N LYS A 307 3.66 -12.63 4.54
CA LYS A 307 4.62 -13.74 4.58
C LYS A 307 5.80 -13.33 5.47
N ALA A 308 5.90 -13.93 6.63
CA ALA A 308 7.03 -13.72 7.55
C ALA A 308 7.69 -15.05 7.91
N ARG A 309 9.02 -15.10 7.87
CA ARG A 309 9.82 -16.31 8.18
C ARG A 309 9.31 -17.56 7.42
N ASN A 310 9.05 -17.40 6.12
CA ASN A 310 8.53 -18.44 5.23
C ASN A 310 7.16 -19.03 5.62
N LYS A 311 6.32 -18.26 6.36
CA LYS A 311 4.96 -18.66 6.71
C LYS A 311 3.99 -17.54 6.36
N LEU A 312 2.85 -17.90 5.78
CA LEU A 312 1.71 -17.00 5.67
C LEU A 312 1.12 -16.77 7.07
N GLN A 313 0.84 -15.53 7.38
CA GLN A 313 0.29 -15.07 8.65
C GLN A 313 -0.82 -14.07 8.39
N PHE A 314 -1.82 -14.10 9.25
CA PHE A 314 -2.86 -13.08 9.31
C PHE A 314 -2.57 -12.13 10.46
N PHE A 315 -2.56 -10.85 10.15
CA PHE A 315 -2.43 -9.79 11.13
C PHE A 315 -3.76 -9.04 11.20
N ILE A 316 -4.32 -8.92 12.40
CA ILE A 316 -5.60 -8.26 12.65
C ILE A 316 -5.44 -7.35 13.86
N LEU A 317 -5.88 -6.10 13.74
CA LEU A 317 -5.97 -5.10 14.80
C LEU A 317 -7.33 -4.39 14.79
#